data_57540e30d1604f9eded7fdf9228a3b19
#
_entry.id   57540e30d1604f9eded7fdf9228a3b19
#
_cell.length_a   1.000
_cell.length_b   1.000
_cell.length_c   1.000
_cell.angle_alpha   90.00
_cell.angle_beta   90.00
_cell.angle_gamma   90.00
#
_symmetry.space_group_name_H-M   'P 1'
#
loop_
_entity.id
_entity.type
_entity.pdbx_description
1 polymer ?
#
loop_
_entity_poly.entity_id
_entity_poly.type
_entity_poly.pdbx_seq_one_letter_code
_entity_poly.pdbx_strand_id
1 'polypeptide(L)'
;NYENPRMHDPMLCGGALLDLGVYVLTTASMYFGDHIVKTQSSCEKYPTGVDAADEIQLTYADGSAAQLRCSMVDKKKNCVKICGTKGYISWESNNNPRNLELHGPGGMLIRKITIPTQINGYEYEVLVCREAIRNGQRECEKMPHAETLTIMKQMDELRAQWGVKYPYDE
;
A
#
# COMPACT_ATOMS: atom_id res chain seq x y z
N ASN A 1 5.75 -16.58 -4.14
CA ASN A 1 5.57 -17.86 -3.43
C ASN A 1 5.76 -17.61 -1.95
N TYR A 2 4.67 -17.51 -1.20
CA TYR A 2 4.66 -17.20 0.25
C TYR A 2 5.24 -18.33 1.12
N GLU A 3 5.66 -19.42 0.53
CA GLU A 3 6.41 -20.50 1.18
C GLU A 3 7.91 -20.20 1.32
N ASN A 4 8.37 -19.02 0.81
CA ASN A 4 9.74 -18.61 0.98
C ASN A 4 10.01 -18.32 2.48
N PRO A 5 10.96 -19.01 3.12
CA PRO A 5 11.28 -18.80 4.54
C PRO A 5 11.57 -17.34 4.90
N ARG A 6 12.14 -16.54 3.99
CA ARG A 6 12.39 -15.10 4.20
C ARG A 6 11.11 -14.35 4.61
N MET A 7 9.96 -14.74 4.05
CA MET A 7 8.71 -14.01 4.24
C MET A 7 8.19 -14.04 5.68
N HIS A 8 8.64 -15.00 6.50
CA HIS A 8 8.22 -15.16 7.89
C HIS A 8 9.41 -15.28 8.86
N ASP A 9 10.62 -14.92 8.41
CA ASP A 9 11.82 -14.92 9.25
C ASP A 9 12.04 -13.50 9.82
N PRO A 10 11.98 -13.31 11.16
CA PRO A 10 12.24 -12.03 11.78
C PRO A 10 13.68 -11.53 11.59
N MET A 11 14.67 -12.44 11.42
CA MET A 11 16.05 -12.07 11.12
C MET A 11 16.20 -11.42 9.73
N LEU A 12 15.27 -11.65 8.83
CA LEU A 12 15.26 -11.12 7.46
C LEU A 12 14.15 -10.08 7.26
N CYS A 13 13.62 -9.51 8.35
CA CYS A 13 12.53 -8.54 8.34
C CYS A 13 11.31 -9.03 7.54
N GLY A 14 10.95 -10.32 7.70
CA GLY A 14 9.74 -10.89 7.12
C GLY A 14 8.49 -10.27 7.72
N GLY A 15 7.33 -10.55 7.12
CA GLY A 15 6.03 -10.05 7.56
C GLY A 15 5.25 -9.38 6.43
N ALA A 16 3.93 -9.40 6.54
CA ALA A 16 3.03 -8.89 5.53
C ALA A 16 3.07 -7.36 5.44
N LEU A 17 3.22 -6.66 6.56
CA LEU A 17 3.23 -5.21 6.62
C LEU A 17 4.39 -4.61 5.83
N LEU A 18 5.62 -5.06 6.09
CA LEU A 18 6.80 -4.49 5.45
C LEU A 18 6.91 -4.86 3.98
N ASP A 19 6.43 -6.05 3.58
CA ASP A 19 6.55 -6.54 2.19
C ASP A 19 5.34 -6.17 1.31
N LEU A 20 4.13 -6.16 1.87
CA LEU A 20 2.88 -5.89 1.15
C LEU A 20 2.14 -4.65 1.68
N GLY A 21 2.18 -4.41 2.99
CA GLY A 21 1.48 -3.30 3.63
C GLY A 21 1.97 -1.95 3.15
N VAL A 22 3.27 -1.82 2.87
CA VAL A 22 3.87 -0.60 2.31
C VAL A 22 3.11 -0.12 1.06
N TYR A 23 2.69 -1.03 0.18
CA TYR A 23 1.97 -0.66 -1.05
C TYR A 23 0.56 -0.14 -0.77
N VAL A 24 -0.19 -0.76 0.14
CA VAL A 24 -1.56 -0.32 0.44
C VAL A 24 -1.56 0.99 1.25
N LEU A 25 -0.59 1.20 2.14
CA LEU A 25 -0.40 2.46 2.87
C LEU A 25 -0.02 3.59 1.91
N THR A 26 0.95 3.37 1.02
CA THR A 26 1.34 4.34 0.00
C THR A 26 0.16 4.68 -0.91
N THR A 27 -0.64 3.69 -1.33
CA THR A 27 -1.84 3.94 -2.13
C THR A 27 -2.84 4.80 -1.38
N ALA A 28 -3.08 4.54 -0.09
CA ALA A 28 -3.98 5.37 0.72
C ALA A 28 -3.45 6.80 0.85
N SER A 29 -2.17 6.98 1.11
CA SER A 29 -1.53 8.30 1.19
C SER A 29 -1.64 9.09 -0.11
N MET A 30 -1.46 8.45 -1.27
CA MET A 30 -1.62 9.09 -2.59
C MET A 30 -2.99 9.75 -2.80
N TYR A 31 -4.06 9.19 -2.21
CA TYR A 31 -5.43 9.66 -2.44
C TYR A 31 -6.01 10.48 -1.29
N PHE A 32 -5.57 10.24 -0.05
CA PHE A 32 -6.12 10.87 1.15
C PHE A 32 -5.11 11.75 1.90
N GLY A 33 -3.82 11.70 1.52
CA GLY A 33 -2.75 12.40 2.22
C GLY A 33 -2.39 11.73 3.56
N ASP A 34 -1.74 12.48 4.43
CA ASP A 34 -1.14 12.02 5.69
C ASP A 34 -1.87 12.50 6.96
N HIS A 35 -2.94 13.30 6.83
CA HIS A 35 -3.70 13.85 7.96
C HIS A 35 -4.61 12.82 8.63
N ILE A 36 -4.03 11.74 9.13
CA ILE A 36 -4.73 10.65 9.83
C ILE A 36 -5.04 11.10 11.26
N VAL A 37 -6.31 11.01 11.65
CA VAL A 37 -6.78 11.36 13.01
C VAL A 37 -7.09 10.12 13.86
N LYS A 38 -7.27 8.95 13.22
CA LYS A 38 -7.51 7.70 13.93
C LYS A 38 -7.02 6.52 13.11
N THR A 39 -6.30 5.61 13.78
CA THR A 39 -5.90 4.30 13.25
C THR A 39 -6.48 3.19 14.11
N GLN A 40 -7.14 2.21 13.48
CA GLN A 40 -7.59 0.97 14.07
C GLN A 40 -6.99 -0.18 13.27
N SER A 41 -6.41 -1.16 13.93
CA SER A 41 -5.73 -2.23 13.22
C SER A 41 -5.72 -3.53 14.00
N SER A 42 -5.56 -4.63 13.29
CA SER A 42 -5.32 -5.95 13.83
C SER A 42 -4.35 -6.71 12.92
N CYS A 43 -3.62 -7.67 13.47
CA CYS A 43 -2.80 -8.57 12.69
C CYS A 43 -2.93 -10.02 13.16
N GLU A 44 -2.83 -10.94 12.21
CA GLU A 44 -2.55 -12.34 12.45
C GLU A 44 -1.04 -12.54 12.40
N LYS A 45 -0.48 -13.36 13.30
CA LYS A 45 0.97 -13.58 13.35
C LYS A 45 1.34 -15.00 12.95
N TYR A 46 2.50 -15.13 12.34
CA TYR A 46 3.20 -16.41 12.23
C TYR A 46 3.71 -16.87 13.62
N PRO A 47 3.98 -18.17 13.81
CA PRO A 47 4.64 -18.68 15.03
C PRO A 47 5.99 -18.01 15.32
N THR A 48 6.63 -17.44 14.31
CA THR A 48 7.90 -16.69 14.42
C THR A 48 7.72 -15.30 15.04
N GLY A 49 6.47 -14.82 15.20
CA GLY A 49 6.14 -13.53 15.80
C GLY A 49 5.96 -12.38 14.82
N VAL A 50 6.34 -12.54 13.54
CA VAL A 50 6.05 -11.54 12.50
C VAL A 50 4.60 -11.65 12.02
N ASP A 51 4.08 -10.60 11.45
CA ASP A 51 2.73 -10.51 10.93
C ASP A 51 2.55 -11.33 9.66
N ALA A 52 1.41 -12.02 9.57
CA ALA A 52 1.02 -12.88 8.43
C ALA A 52 -0.09 -12.24 7.58
N ALA A 53 -1.02 -11.55 8.23
CA ALA A 53 -2.11 -10.82 7.60
C ALA A 53 -2.55 -9.65 8.48
N ASP A 54 -2.79 -8.51 7.86
CA ASP A 54 -3.12 -7.27 8.55
C ASP A 54 -4.39 -6.66 8.00
N GLU A 55 -5.18 -6.08 8.90
CA GLU A 55 -6.31 -5.23 8.59
C GLU A 55 -6.08 -3.87 9.25
N ILE A 56 -6.16 -2.79 8.48
CA ILE A 56 -5.89 -1.43 8.92
C ILE A 56 -7.03 -0.53 8.45
N GLN A 57 -7.59 0.22 9.38
CA GLN A 57 -8.58 1.26 9.09
C GLN A 57 -8.01 2.61 9.51
N LEU A 58 -7.91 3.52 8.54
CA LEU A 58 -7.46 4.88 8.72
C LEU A 58 -8.66 5.82 8.60
N THR A 59 -8.76 6.80 9.50
CA THR A 59 -9.73 7.91 9.41
C THR A 59 -8.97 9.21 9.28
N TYR A 60 -9.34 10.03 8.32
CA TYR A 60 -8.69 11.28 8.00
C TYR A 60 -9.44 12.49 8.55
N ALA A 61 -8.76 13.62 8.67
CA ALA A 61 -9.32 14.84 9.27
C ALA A 61 -10.53 15.41 8.51
N ASP A 62 -10.63 15.13 7.21
CA ASP A 62 -11.76 15.55 6.36
C ASP A 62 -12.99 14.62 6.49
N GLY A 63 -12.91 13.58 7.32
CA GLY A 63 -13.94 12.57 7.52
C GLY A 63 -13.89 11.40 6.54
N SER A 64 -12.96 11.39 5.60
CA SER A 64 -12.73 10.23 4.73
C SER A 64 -12.10 9.08 5.50
N ALA A 65 -12.19 7.86 4.97
CA ALA A 65 -11.61 6.67 5.58
C ALA A 65 -11.04 5.72 4.53
N ALA A 66 -9.95 5.03 4.90
CA ALA A 66 -9.39 3.94 4.11
C ALA A 66 -9.45 2.64 4.90
N GLN A 67 -9.87 1.57 4.24
CA GLN A 67 -9.79 0.21 4.76
C GLN A 67 -8.77 -0.56 3.93
N LEU A 68 -7.71 -1.00 4.56
CA LEU A 68 -6.56 -1.60 3.93
C LEU A 68 -6.37 -3.02 4.44
N ARG A 69 -5.88 -3.88 3.59
CA ARG A 69 -5.57 -5.24 3.94
C ARG A 69 -4.36 -5.73 3.16
N CYS A 70 -3.45 -6.40 3.85
CA CYS A 70 -2.38 -7.18 3.24
C CYS A 70 -2.32 -8.57 3.89
N SER A 71 -1.92 -9.58 3.13
CA SER A 71 -1.85 -10.95 3.63
C SER A 71 -0.90 -11.80 2.80
N MET A 72 -0.10 -12.60 3.49
CA MET A 72 0.76 -13.63 2.92
C MET A 72 0.15 -15.04 3.01
N VAL A 73 -0.95 -15.20 3.76
CA VAL A 73 -1.53 -16.51 4.05
C VAL A 73 -2.82 -16.80 3.29
N ASP A 74 -3.48 -15.78 2.77
CA ASP A 74 -4.68 -16.00 1.96
C ASP A 74 -4.54 -15.41 0.55
N LYS A 75 -5.31 -15.97 -0.39
CA LYS A 75 -5.31 -15.59 -1.80
C LYS A 75 -6.50 -14.69 -2.17
N LYS A 76 -6.81 -13.73 -1.32
CA LYS A 76 -7.84 -12.74 -1.70
C LYS A 76 -7.39 -11.91 -2.89
N LYS A 77 -8.37 -11.38 -3.61
CA LYS A 77 -8.14 -10.58 -4.81
C LYS A 77 -7.37 -9.30 -4.50
N ASN A 78 -6.26 -9.08 -5.18
CA ASN A 78 -5.54 -7.82 -5.12
C ASN A 78 -6.32 -6.79 -5.94
N CYS A 79 -6.97 -5.85 -5.28
CA CYS A 79 -7.79 -4.82 -5.93
C CYS A 79 -7.83 -3.54 -5.08
N VAL A 80 -8.11 -2.44 -5.75
CA VAL A 80 -8.36 -1.14 -5.13
C VAL A 80 -9.75 -0.66 -5.54
N LYS A 81 -10.45 -0.02 -4.61
CA LYS A 81 -11.72 0.65 -4.84
C LYS A 81 -11.75 1.97 -4.08
N ILE A 82 -11.90 3.08 -4.80
CA ILE A 82 -12.03 4.42 -4.23
C ILE A 82 -13.47 4.88 -4.40
N CYS A 83 -14.17 5.06 -3.30
CA CYS A 83 -15.57 5.43 -3.26
C CYS A 83 -15.74 6.93 -3.04
N GLY A 84 -16.56 7.56 -3.85
CA GLY A 84 -17.00 8.93 -3.68
C GLY A 84 -18.53 9.01 -3.62
N THR A 85 -19.06 10.22 -3.45
CA THR A 85 -20.52 10.46 -3.32
C THR A 85 -21.30 10.19 -4.61
N LYS A 86 -20.66 10.15 -5.77
CA LYS A 86 -21.28 9.96 -7.09
C LYS A 86 -20.98 8.62 -7.74
N GLY A 87 -20.28 7.72 -7.03
CA GLY A 87 -19.86 6.42 -7.56
C GLY A 87 -18.49 6.01 -7.06
N TYR A 88 -17.80 5.16 -7.80
CA TYR A 88 -16.47 4.68 -7.42
C TYR A 88 -15.59 4.42 -8.63
N ILE A 89 -14.29 4.44 -8.39
CA ILE A 89 -13.27 3.93 -9.31
C ILE A 89 -12.70 2.65 -8.72
N SER A 90 -12.47 1.65 -9.55
CA SER A 90 -11.84 0.41 -9.13
C SER A 90 -10.85 -0.13 -10.15
N TRP A 91 -9.87 -0.88 -9.66
CA TRP A 91 -8.92 -1.62 -10.49
C TRP A 91 -8.39 -2.85 -9.76
N GLU A 92 -7.91 -3.79 -10.56
CA GLU A 92 -7.19 -4.97 -10.08
C GLU A 92 -5.69 -4.73 -10.12
N SER A 93 -4.95 -5.40 -9.25
CA SER A 93 -3.51 -5.26 -9.08
C SER A 93 -3.11 -3.84 -8.65
N ASN A 94 -2.99 -3.64 -7.34
CA ASN A 94 -2.63 -2.35 -6.76
C ASN A 94 -1.38 -1.73 -7.42
N ASN A 95 -0.35 -2.54 -7.62
CA ASN A 95 0.96 -2.08 -8.09
C ASN A 95 1.09 -1.98 -9.61
N ASN A 96 0.26 -2.70 -10.38
CA ASN A 96 0.37 -2.75 -11.83
C ASN A 96 -1.01 -2.92 -12.48
N PRO A 97 -1.87 -1.89 -12.40
CA PRO A 97 -3.21 -1.96 -12.96
C PRO A 97 -3.15 -2.04 -14.50
N ARG A 98 -4.05 -2.84 -15.07
CA ARG A 98 -4.23 -2.94 -16.53
C ARG A 98 -5.45 -2.18 -17.02
N ASN A 99 -6.44 -2.06 -16.16
CA ASN A 99 -7.67 -1.35 -16.45
C ASN A 99 -8.13 -0.60 -15.21
N LEU A 100 -8.74 0.56 -15.45
CA LEU A 100 -9.48 1.33 -14.46
C LEU A 100 -10.94 1.36 -14.86
N GLU A 101 -11.83 1.10 -13.91
CA GLU A 101 -13.28 1.12 -14.16
C GLU A 101 -13.93 2.21 -13.32
N LEU A 102 -14.62 3.14 -13.99
CA LEU A 102 -15.46 4.15 -13.36
C LEU A 102 -16.89 3.65 -13.30
N HIS A 103 -17.44 3.61 -12.11
CA HIS A 103 -18.82 3.20 -11.86
C HIS A 103 -19.62 4.35 -11.26
N GLY A 104 -20.85 4.51 -11.72
CA GLY A 104 -21.83 5.47 -11.21
C GLY A 104 -22.65 4.91 -10.05
N PRO A 105 -23.74 5.63 -9.69
CA PRO A 105 -24.69 5.17 -8.69
C PRO A 105 -25.23 3.77 -9.01
N GLY A 106 -25.38 2.94 -7.98
CA GLY A 106 -25.84 1.56 -8.15
C GLY A 106 -24.85 0.61 -8.81
N GLY A 107 -23.60 1.04 -9.05
CA GLY A 107 -22.55 0.19 -9.62
C GLY A 107 -22.58 0.08 -11.15
N MET A 108 -23.35 0.94 -11.84
CA MET A 108 -23.37 0.97 -13.30
C MET A 108 -22.01 1.37 -13.86
N LEU A 109 -21.43 0.56 -14.74
CA LEU A 109 -20.19 0.89 -15.43
C LEU A 109 -20.40 2.08 -16.37
N ILE A 110 -19.69 3.17 -16.11
CA ILE A 110 -19.71 4.39 -16.93
C ILE A 110 -18.59 4.35 -17.97
N ARG A 111 -17.38 3.97 -17.52
CA ARG A 111 -16.20 4.01 -18.38
C ARG A 111 -15.18 2.97 -17.93
N LYS A 112 -14.56 2.34 -18.93
CA LYS A 112 -13.36 1.52 -18.76
C LYS A 112 -12.20 2.19 -19.47
N ILE A 113 -11.08 2.34 -18.75
CA ILE A 113 -9.84 2.90 -19.28
C ILE A 113 -8.81 1.77 -19.27
N THR A 114 -8.32 1.41 -20.44
CA THR A 114 -7.21 0.46 -20.55
C THR A 114 -5.91 1.23 -20.50
N ILE A 115 -5.04 0.82 -19.59
CA ILE A 115 -3.71 1.39 -19.43
C ILE A 115 -2.83 0.86 -20.57
N PRO A 116 -1.98 1.70 -21.19
CA PRO A 116 -1.05 1.25 -22.22
C PRO A 116 -0.22 0.04 -21.74
N THR A 117 0.11 -0.83 -22.70
CA THR A 117 0.90 -2.02 -22.39
C THR A 117 2.23 -1.62 -21.75
N GLN A 118 2.51 -2.25 -20.63
CA GLN A 118 3.73 -2.07 -19.85
C GLN A 118 4.59 -3.34 -19.98
N ILE A 119 5.89 -3.18 -19.84
CA ILE A 119 6.81 -4.32 -19.75
C ILE A 119 6.55 -5.05 -18.40
N ASN A 120 6.76 -4.35 -17.29
CA ASN A 120 6.48 -4.85 -15.94
C ASN A 120 6.07 -3.75 -14.93
N GLY A 121 6.00 -2.49 -15.37
CA GLY A 121 5.68 -1.32 -14.53
C GLY A 121 6.91 -0.58 -14.00
N TYR A 122 8.04 -1.24 -13.81
CA TYR A 122 9.29 -0.60 -13.34
C TYR A 122 9.88 0.39 -14.34
N GLU A 123 9.50 0.32 -15.62
CA GLU A 123 9.91 1.30 -16.61
C GLU A 123 9.53 2.73 -16.25
N TYR A 124 8.41 2.92 -15.55
CA TYR A 124 7.98 4.24 -15.08
C TYR A 124 8.87 4.77 -13.94
N GLU A 125 9.30 3.90 -13.03
CA GLU A 125 10.23 4.27 -11.96
C GLU A 125 11.57 4.72 -12.55
N VAL A 126 12.10 3.94 -13.50
CA VAL A 126 13.36 4.26 -14.21
C VAL A 126 13.25 5.59 -14.95
N LEU A 127 12.12 5.85 -15.62
CA LEU A 127 11.92 7.11 -16.35
C LEU A 127 11.88 8.31 -15.40
N VAL A 128 11.17 8.22 -14.28
CA VAL A 128 11.07 9.31 -13.29
C VAL A 128 12.41 9.56 -12.62
N CYS A 129 13.13 8.50 -12.21
CA CYS A 129 14.47 8.64 -11.64
C CYS A 129 15.47 9.29 -12.62
N ARG A 130 15.43 8.87 -13.88
CA ARG A 130 16.27 9.45 -14.93
C ARG A 130 15.99 10.96 -15.12
N GLU A 131 14.72 11.35 -15.11
CA GLU A 131 14.32 12.74 -15.22
C GLU A 131 14.83 13.57 -14.03
N ALA A 132 14.61 13.08 -12.81
CA ALA A 132 15.09 13.73 -11.60
C ALA A 132 16.63 13.95 -11.63
N ILE A 133 17.39 12.92 -12.02
CA ILE A 133 18.86 13.00 -12.14
C ILE A 133 19.25 14.06 -13.19
N ARG A 134 18.61 14.05 -14.38
CA ARG A 134 18.90 15.02 -15.45
C ARG A 134 18.64 16.46 -15.04
N ASN A 135 17.62 16.66 -14.20
CA ASN A 135 17.24 17.99 -13.68
C ASN A 135 18.03 18.38 -12.42
N GLY A 136 19.02 17.57 -11.98
CA GLY A 136 19.82 17.83 -10.78
C GLY A 136 19.01 17.71 -9.48
N GLN A 137 17.85 17.06 -9.50
CA GLN A 137 17.01 16.84 -8.32
C GLN A 137 17.60 15.69 -7.48
N ARG A 138 17.46 15.79 -6.16
CA ARG A 138 17.92 14.76 -5.21
C ARG A 138 16.88 13.72 -4.87
N GLU A 139 15.62 13.99 -5.24
CA GLU A 139 14.47 13.12 -5.00
C GLU A 139 13.43 13.26 -6.13
N CYS A 140 12.50 12.32 -6.20
CA CYS A 140 11.39 12.37 -7.14
C CYS A 140 10.19 13.07 -6.50
N GLU A 141 9.60 14.06 -7.20
CA GLU A 141 8.41 14.78 -6.72
C GLU A 141 7.22 13.85 -6.44
N LYS A 142 7.09 12.76 -7.21
CA LYS A 142 5.98 11.79 -7.05
C LYS A 142 6.14 10.86 -5.86
N MET A 143 7.36 10.70 -5.35
CA MET A 143 7.69 9.92 -4.16
C MET A 143 8.86 10.61 -3.45
N PRO A 144 8.61 11.73 -2.74
CA PRO A 144 9.65 12.44 -2.02
C PRO A 144 10.10 11.66 -0.78
N HIS A 145 11.29 11.95 -0.27
CA HIS A 145 11.82 11.31 0.93
C HIS A 145 10.88 11.47 2.14
N ALA A 146 10.19 12.60 2.25
CA ALA A 146 9.23 12.85 3.31
C ALA A 146 8.08 11.83 3.29
N GLU A 147 7.59 11.46 2.11
CA GLU A 147 6.55 10.43 1.95
C GLU A 147 7.05 9.06 2.43
N THR A 148 8.25 8.67 2.02
CA THR A 148 8.88 7.42 2.48
C THR A 148 8.98 7.39 4.00
N LEU A 149 9.43 8.47 4.63
CA LEU A 149 9.54 8.57 6.09
C LEU A 149 8.16 8.50 6.78
N THR A 150 7.16 9.13 6.20
CA THR A 150 5.77 9.07 6.72
C THR A 150 5.24 7.64 6.70
N ILE A 151 5.38 6.92 5.60
CA ILE A 151 4.94 5.53 5.49
C ILE A 151 5.72 4.61 6.44
N MET A 152 7.04 4.77 6.54
CA MET A 152 7.86 4.01 7.49
C MET A 152 7.41 4.22 8.92
N LYS A 153 7.15 5.48 9.32
CA LYS A 153 6.64 5.81 10.66
C LYS A 153 5.28 5.18 10.93
N GLN A 154 4.37 5.19 9.97
CA GLN A 154 3.07 4.50 10.11
C GLN A 154 3.25 3.00 10.32
N MET A 155 4.16 2.37 9.58
CA MET A 155 4.46 0.94 9.76
C MET A 155 5.08 0.65 11.13
N ASP A 156 5.96 1.50 11.63
CA ASP A 156 6.53 1.35 12.97
C ASP A 156 5.47 1.49 14.07
N GLU A 157 4.55 2.44 13.94
CA GLU A 157 3.43 2.61 14.87
C GLU A 157 2.49 1.38 14.87
N LEU A 158 2.20 0.81 13.70
CA LEU A 158 1.40 -0.41 13.56
C LEU A 158 2.11 -1.62 14.19
N ARG A 159 3.40 -1.81 13.90
CA ARG A 159 4.21 -2.86 14.51
C ARG A 159 4.23 -2.76 16.03
N ALA A 160 4.38 -1.53 16.55
CA ALA A 160 4.36 -1.28 17.99
C ALA A 160 3.02 -1.65 18.62
N GLN A 161 1.89 -1.31 17.98
CA GLN A 161 0.54 -1.68 18.43
C GLN A 161 0.37 -3.21 18.48
N TRP A 162 0.90 -3.93 17.51
CA TRP A 162 0.78 -5.38 17.40
C TRP A 162 1.83 -6.13 18.22
N GLY A 163 2.88 -5.44 18.71
CA GLY A 163 4.02 -6.08 19.37
C GLY A 163 4.83 -6.96 18.39
N VAL A 164 4.91 -6.56 17.11
CA VAL A 164 5.81 -7.14 16.12
C VAL A 164 7.17 -6.49 16.28
N LYS A 165 8.19 -7.29 16.60
CA LYS A 165 9.56 -6.83 16.82
C LYS A 165 10.53 -7.62 15.97
N TYR A 166 11.56 -6.95 15.51
CA TYR A 166 12.69 -7.55 14.82
C TYR A 166 13.94 -7.54 15.72
N PRO A 167 14.89 -8.46 15.52
CA PRO A 167 16.11 -8.53 16.36
C PRO A 167 16.98 -7.28 16.32
N TYR A 168 16.76 -6.39 15.36
CA TYR A 168 17.52 -5.14 15.16
C TYR A 168 16.76 -3.89 15.61
N ASP A 169 15.55 -4.04 16.14
CA ASP A 169 14.81 -2.92 16.75
C ASP A 169 15.51 -2.55 18.08
N GLU A 170 15.92 -1.29 18.21
CA GLU A 170 16.51 -0.72 19.43
C GLU A 170 15.45 -0.37 20.49
#